data_ab5fd8c0fb48669b8477a950e480d76d
#
_entry.id   ab5fd8c0fb48669b8477a950e480d76d
#
_cell.length_a   1.000
_cell.length_b   1.000
_cell.length_c   1.000
_cell.angle_alpha   90.00
_cell.angle_beta   90.00
_cell.angle_gamma   90.00
#
_symmetry.space_group_name_H-M   'P 1'
#
loop_
_entity.id
_entity.type
_entity.pdbx_description
1 polymer ?
#
loop_
_entity_poly.entity_id
_entity_poly.type
_entity_poly.pdbx_seq_one_letter_code
_entity_poly.pdbx_strand_id
1 'polypeptide(L)'
;MSNCAIVGINWGDEGKGRMVDLIARDYDIVVRYQGGNNAGHTVINEYGKFALHLLPSGIFHRGTVNLLGNGVVVDIERLIEEMEDVRAKGVHIGPDNLLVSDRAPIVFPFHRDQDALEEARLKDAKYGSTKRGIAPVYSDKYQKKTIMLGDLFYPDYFEQRLRGVLEWKNLTIEHVYGATPYRFSDMLDWARTYGEKLRPYICDVGKYLREAQRAGKRVLFEAQLGALRDIDFGIYPYTSSSSPVAAYAPVGAGAPGTKLDEVIGVVKAYSTLSLIHISEPTRLRR
;
A
#
# COMPACT_ATOMS: atom_id res chain seq x y z
N MET A 1 -20.94 -15.36 9.01
CA MET A 1 -19.62 -14.79 8.65
C MET A 1 -19.91 -13.58 7.81
N SER A 2 -19.25 -12.45 8.04
CA SER A 2 -19.43 -11.28 7.17
C SER A 2 -18.07 -10.84 6.67
N ASN A 3 -17.84 -10.98 5.35
CA ASN A 3 -16.71 -10.42 4.64
C ASN A 3 -17.19 -9.17 3.93
N CYS A 4 -16.80 -8.00 4.41
CA CYS A 4 -17.22 -6.72 3.86
C CYS A 4 -16.03 -6.00 3.20
N ALA A 5 -16.26 -5.33 2.09
CA ALA A 5 -15.26 -4.44 1.48
C ALA A 5 -15.75 -2.99 1.51
N ILE A 6 -14.90 -2.08 1.99
CA ILE A 6 -15.12 -0.63 1.87
C ILE A 6 -14.27 -0.10 0.73
N VAL A 7 -14.94 0.48 -0.29
CA VAL A 7 -14.31 1.00 -1.49
C VAL A 7 -14.70 2.46 -1.75
N GLY A 8 -13.83 3.22 -2.41
CA GLY A 8 -14.14 4.56 -2.89
C GLY A 8 -14.79 4.51 -4.27
N ILE A 9 -15.81 5.33 -4.48
CA ILE A 9 -16.54 5.37 -5.75
C ILE A 9 -15.92 6.36 -6.74
N ASN A 10 -15.31 7.43 -6.24
CA ASN A 10 -14.76 8.50 -7.08
C ASN A 10 -13.22 8.38 -7.23
N TRP A 11 -12.50 9.46 -6.90
CA TRP A 11 -11.06 9.61 -7.10
C TRP A 11 -10.20 9.21 -5.90
N GLY A 12 -10.78 8.94 -4.77
CA GLY A 12 -10.16 8.88 -3.46
C GLY A 12 -10.58 10.08 -2.59
N ASP A 13 -10.07 10.14 -1.37
CA ASP A 13 -10.39 11.16 -0.38
C ASP A 13 -11.88 11.26 -0.01
N GLU A 14 -12.65 10.18 -0.22
CA GLU A 14 -14.06 10.09 0.16
C GLU A 14 -14.28 9.93 1.67
N GLY A 15 -13.21 9.75 2.46
CA GLY A 15 -13.30 9.53 3.90
C GLY A 15 -13.40 8.05 4.29
N LYS A 16 -12.95 7.13 3.44
CA LYS A 16 -12.95 5.68 3.71
C LYS A 16 -12.29 5.31 5.05
N GLY A 17 -11.12 5.88 5.37
CA GLY A 17 -10.43 5.61 6.62
C GLY A 17 -11.31 5.88 7.84
N ARG A 18 -12.08 6.98 7.85
CA ARG A 18 -13.05 7.27 8.91
C ARG A 18 -14.17 6.25 8.96
N MET A 19 -14.68 5.82 7.80
CA MET A 19 -15.74 4.79 7.75
C MET A 19 -15.23 3.45 8.23
N VAL A 20 -13.99 3.07 7.84
CA VAL A 20 -13.34 1.85 8.34
C VAL A 20 -13.16 1.92 9.85
N ASP A 21 -12.59 3.01 10.38
CA ASP A 21 -12.42 3.21 11.82
C ASP A 21 -13.77 3.06 12.57
N LEU A 22 -14.84 3.66 12.06
CA LEU A 22 -16.17 3.60 12.68
C LEU A 22 -16.72 2.18 12.82
N ILE A 23 -16.55 1.33 11.79
CA ILE A 23 -17.13 -0.03 11.77
C ILE A 23 -16.13 -1.13 12.11
N ALA A 24 -14.83 -0.85 12.17
CA ALA A 24 -13.78 -1.83 12.46
C ALA A 24 -13.98 -2.57 13.78
N ARG A 25 -14.61 -1.93 14.77
CA ARG A 25 -14.98 -2.54 16.06
C ARG A 25 -15.90 -3.76 15.92
N ASP A 26 -16.62 -3.87 14.81
CA ASP A 26 -17.52 -4.98 14.52
C ASP A 26 -16.85 -6.10 13.73
N TYR A 27 -15.54 -5.99 13.45
CA TYR A 27 -14.75 -6.93 12.67
C TYR A 27 -13.54 -7.43 13.46
N ASP A 28 -13.23 -8.71 13.28
CA ASP A 28 -12.06 -9.33 13.91
C ASP A 28 -10.76 -8.96 13.18
N ILE A 29 -10.86 -8.68 11.87
CA ILE A 29 -9.73 -8.41 11.00
C ILE A 29 -10.04 -7.24 10.08
N VAL A 30 -9.08 -6.31 9.94
CA VAL A 30 -9.06 -5.29 8.88
C VAL A 30 -7.86 -5.54 7.97
N VAL A 31 -8.09 -5.65 6.65
CA VAL A 31 -7.01 -5.91 5.70
C VAL A 31 -6.97 -4.88 4.58
N ARG A 32 -5.82 -4.24 4.41
CA ARG A 32 -5.52 -3.46 3.20
C ARG A 32 -5.01 -4.41 2.11
N TYR A 33 -5.56 -4.30 0.92
CA TYR A 33 -5.35 -5.27 -0.14
C TYR A 33 -4.63 -4.72 -1.38
N GLN A 34 -4.40 -3.40 -1.48
CA GLN A 34 -3.76 -2.79 -2.65
C GLN A 34 -3.14 -1.42 -2.32
N GLY A 35 -2.35 -0.89 -3.27
CA GLY A 35 -1.70 0.40 -3.16
C GLY A 35 -0.46 0.35 -2.27
N GLY A 36 -0.12 1.45 -1.63
CA GLY A 36 1.05 1.59 -0.77
C GLY A 36 0.94 2.83 0.10
N ASN A 37 2.07 3.51 0.35
CA ASN A 37 2.13 4.73 1.15
C ASN A 37 1.61 5.99 0.44
N ASN A 38 0.97 5.84 -0.73
CA ASN A 38 0.28 6.92 -1.44
C ASN A 38 -1.16 7.17 -0.95
N ALA A 39 -1.64 6.41 0.04
CA ALA A 39 -2.90 6.70 0.72
C ALA A 39 -2.75 7.88 1.69
N GLY A 40 -3.87 8.51 2.04
CA GLY A 40 -3.98 9.51 3.08
C GLY A 40 -5.30 9.32 3.82
N HIS A 41 -5.37 8.32 4.72
CA HIS A 41 -6.56 8.05 5.52
C HIS A 41 -6.54 8.89 6.78
N THR A 42 -7.31 9.98 6.80
CA THR A 42 -7.46 10.78 8.01
C THR A 42 -8.46 10.13 8.96
N VAL A 43 -7.99 9.79 10.14
CA VAL A 43 -8.80 9.27 11.25
C VAL A 43 -8.71 10.25 12.41
N ILE A 44 -9.85 10.54 13.03
CA ILE A 44 -9.94 11.37 14.25
C ILE A 44 -10.72 10.58 15.29
N ASN A 45 -10.06 10.22 16.37
CA ASN A 45 -10.62 9.42 17.47
C ASN A 45 -10.08 9.90 18.82
N GLU A 46 -10.29 9.13 19.89
CA GLU A 46 -9.85 9.43 21.25
C GLU A 46 -8.33 9.57 21.42
N TYR A 47 -7.53 8.94 20.56
CA TYR A 47 -6.07 9.09 20.55
C TYR A 47 -5.59 10.35 19.81
N GLY A 48 -6.48 11.05 19.11
CA GLY A 48 -6.18 12.28 18.38
C GLY A 48 -6.44 12.20 16.88
N LYS A 49 -5.71 13.04 16.13
CA LYS A 49 -5.79 13.08 14.66
C LYS A 49 -4.58 12.36 14.05
N PHE A 50 -4.85 11.48 13.11
CA PHE A 50 -3.87 10.68 12.37
C PHE A 50 -4.09 10.81 10.86
N ALA A 51 -3.00 10.77 10.11
CA ALA A 51 -3.01 10.60 8.67
C ALA A 51 -2.29 9.28 8.34
N LEU A 52 -3.05 8.19 8.23
CA LEU A 52 -2.49 6.88 7.95
C LEU A 52 -2.19 6.73 6.46
N HIS A 53 -1.01 6.19 6.15
CA HIS A 53 -0.54 5.94 4.79
C HIS A 53 -0.48 4.44 4.46
N LEU A 54 0.09 3.63 5.34
CA LEU A 54 0.22 2.18 5.19
C LEU A 54 -0.61 1.41 6.21
N LEU A 55 -0.64 1.86 7.46
CA LEU A 55 -1.41 1.18 8.50
C LEU A 55 -2.90 1.11 8.15
N PRO A 56 -3.56 -0.04 8.35
CA PRO A 56 -5.01 -0.13 8.26
C PRO A 56 -5.70 0.73 9.30
N SER A 57 -6.86 1.30 8.97
CA SER A 57 -7.61 2.18 9.89
C SER A 57 -8.20 1.46 11.10
N GLY A 58 -8.20 0.12 11.10
CA GLY A 58 -8.59 -0.70 12.25
C GLY A 58 -7.56 -0.76 13.38
N ILE A 59 -6.36 -0.17 13.21
CA ILE A 59 -5.25 -0.25 14.17
C ILE A 59 -5.57 0.35 15.54
N PHE A 60 -6.57 1.22 15.62
CA PHE A 60 -6.99 1.87 16.86
C PHE A 60 -7.89 1.00 17.75
N HIS A 61 -8.41 -0.12 17.22
CA HIS A 61 -9.35 -0.99 17.93
C HIS A 61 -8.64 -2.18 18.57
N ARG A 62 -8.78 -2.28 19.91
CA ARG A 62 -8.26 -3.43 20.66
C ARG A 62 -9.02 -4.70 20.24
N GLY A 63 -8.29 -5.77 19.96
CA GLY A 63 -8.86 -7.05 19.53
C GLY A 63 -9.06 -7.19 18.03
N THR A 64 -8.83 -6.15 17.24
CA THR A 64 -8.81 -6.21 15.77
C THR A 64 -7.39 -6.47 15.29
N VAL A 65 -7.21 -7.50 14.45
CA VAL A 65 -5.94 -7.77 13.77
C VAL A 65 -5.91 -7.03 12.44
N ASN A 66 -4.83 -6.33 12.18
CA ASN A 66 -4.64 -5.49 11.01
C ASN A 66 -3.65 -6.14 10.05
N LEU A 67 -4.00 -6.24 8.78
CA LEU A 67 -3.20 -6.95 7.79
C LEU A 67 -2.84 -6.05 6.61
N LEU A 68 -1.60 -6.16 6.14
CA LEU A 68 -1.20 -5.69 4.82
C LEU A 68 -1.08 -6.90 3.89
N GLY A 69 -1.95 -7.00 2.89
CA GLY A 69 -2.01 -8.11 1.95
C GLY A 69 -0.90 -8.07 0.89
N ASN A 70 -0.79 -9.12 0.11
CA ASN A 70 0.20 -9.28 -0.96
C ASN A 70 0.03 -8.30 -2.14
N GLY A 71 -1.13 -7.65 -2.23
CA GLY A 71 -1.39 -6.60 -3.21
C GLY A 71 -0.89 -5.22 -2.79
N VAL A 72 -0.49 -5.04 -1.53
CA VAL A 72 0.11 -3.79 -1.03
C VAL A 72 1.60 -3.77 -1.36
N VAL A 73 2.12 -2.63 -1.80
CA VAL A 73 3.55 -2.40 -1.92
C VAL A 73 4.04 -1.64 -0.69
N VAL A 74 5.05 -2.16 0.00
CA VAL A 74 5.41 -1.73 1.35
C VAL A 74 6.73 -0.97 1.35
N ASP A 75 6.67 0.32 1.63
CA ASP A 75 7.84 1.12 2.01
C ASP A 75 8.14 0.82 3.48
N ILE A 76 9.16 -0.02 3.71
CA ILE A 76 9.46 -0.55 5.05
C ILE A 76 9.95 0.53 6.00
N GLU A 77 10.67 1.53 5.51
CA GLU A 77 11.09 2.70 6.28
C GLU A 77 9.87 3.49 6.75
N ARG A 78 8.99 3.86 5.81
CA ARG A 78 7.78 4.64 6.11
C ARG A 78 6.79 3.89 7.00
N LEU A 79 6.68 2.57 6.83
CA LEU A 79 5.84 1.77 7.70
C LEU A 79 6.35 1.78 9.15
N ILE A 80 7.66 1.62 9.36
CA ILE A 80 8.27 1.67 10.71
C ILE A 80 8.08 3.07 11.32
N GLU A 81 8.34 4.15 10.57
CA GLU A 81 8.12 5.51 11.04
C GLU A 81 6.65 5.73 11.46
N GLU A 82 5.70 5.32 10.62
CA GLU A 82 4.28 5.45 10.90
C GLU A 82 3.85 4.64 12.14
N MET A 83 4.40 3.43 12.31
CA MET A 83 4.19 2.63 13.52
C MET A 83 4.71 3.33 14.78
N GLU A 84 5.90 3.93 14.72
CA GLU A 84 6.51 4.66 15.83
C GLU A 84 5.70 5.92 16.18
N ASP A 85 5.25 6.69 15.19
CA ASP A 85 4.41 7.88 15.37
C ASP A 85 3.05 7.54 16.03
N VAL A 86 2.43 6.45 15.60
CA VAL A 86 1.15 6.01 16.16
C VAL A 86 1.32 5.46 17.59
N ARG A 87 2.39 4.71 17.87
CA ARG A 87 2.74 4.24 19.21
C ARG A 87 3.01 5.39 20.18
N ALA A 88 3.69 6.44 19.72
CA ALA A 88 4.01 7.62 20.54
C ALA A 88 2.75 8.32 21.08
N LYS A 89 1.59 8.09 20.44
CA LYS A 89 0.27 8.59 20.87
C LYS A 89 -0.51 7.59 21.72
N GLY A 90 0.13 6.50 22.18
CA GLY A 90 -0.46 5.52 23.11
C GLY A 90 -1.23 4.38 22.44
N VAL A 91 -1.18 4.24 21.12
CA VAL A 91 -1.80 3.11 20.41
C VAL A 91 -0.87 1.91 20.44
N HIS A 92 -1.39 0.75 20.84
CA HIS A 92 -0.62 -0.50 20.79
C HIS A 92 -0.46 -0.99 19.35
N ILE A 93 0.78 -1.25 18.95
CA ILE A 93 1.10 -1.92 17.68
C ILE A 93 2.17 -2.98 17.94
N GLY A 94 1.81 -4.23 17.76
CA GLY A 94 2.70 -5.39 17.93
C GLY A 94 2.40 -6.47 16.88
N PRO A 95 3.20 -7.55 16.85
CA PRO A 95 2.94 -8.70 15.97
C PRO A 95 1.63 -9.44 16.30
N ASP A 96 1.01 -9.13 17.42
CA ASP A 96 -0.29 -9.64 17.84
C ASP A 96 -1.47 -8.94 17.15
N ASN A 97 -1.29 -7.69 16.69
CA ASN A 97 -2.36 -6.91 16.07
C ASN A 97 -2.01 -6.26 14.72
N LEU A 98 -0.76 -6.41 14.22
CA LEU A 98 -0.36 -6.01 12.87
C LEU A 98 0.47 -7.11 12.22
N LEU A 99 0.06 -7.54 11.02
CA LEU A 99 0.80 -8.51 10.21
C LEU A 99 0.93 -8.03 8.77
N VAL A 100 2.04 -8.36 8.14
CA VAL A 100 2.38 -7.94 6.78
C VAL A 100 2.70 -9.17 5.93
N SER A 101 2.15 -9.25 4.73
CA SER A 101 2.37 -10.38 3.84
C SER A 101 3.83 -10.52 3.43
N ASP A 102 4.38 -11.72 3.58
CA ASP A 102 5.66 -12.14 3.04
C ASP A 102 5.77 -11.96 1.51
N ARG A 103 4.62 -11.93 0.81
CA ARG A 103 4.51 -11.74 -0.64
C ARG A 103 4.28 -10.27 -1.04
N ALA A 104 4.29 -9.34 -0.11
CA ALA A 104 4.21 -7.93 -0.42
C ALA A 104 5.55 -7.42 -0.97
N PRO A 105 5.56 -6.68 -2.11
CA PRO A 105 6.78 -6.08 -2.65
C PRO A 105 7.32 -4.98 -1.76
N ILE A 106 8.64 -4.89 -1.67
CA ILE A 106 9.35 -3.80 -0.97
C ILE A 106 9.48 -2.59 -1.90
N VAL A 107 9.09 -1.42 -1.43
CA VAL A 107 9.40 -0.13 -2.05
C VAL A 107 10.75 0.34 -1.54
N PHE A 108 11.76 0.27 -2.38
CA PHE A 108 13.11 0.76 -2.09
C PHE A 108 13.25 2.27 -2.38
N PRO A 109 14.29 2.95 -1.85
CA PRO A 109 14.58 4.34 -2.16
C PRO A 109 14.64 4.64 -3.66
N PHE A 110 15.27 3.76 -4.45
CA PHE A 110 15.34 3.91 -5.90
C PHE A 110 13.97 3.91 -6.61
N HIS A 111 12.93 3.29 -6.05
CA HIS A 111 11.58 3.39 -6.63
C HIS A 111 11.00 4.80 -6.42
N ARG A 112 11.22 5.39 -5.24
CA ARG A 112 10.77 6.75 -4.93
C ARG A 112 11.43 7.77 -5.84
N ASP A 113 12.74 7.65 -6.00
CA ASP A 113 13.51 8.55 -6.85
C ASP A 113 13.18 8.37 -8.33
N GLN A 114 13.01 7.13 -8.80
CA GLN A 114 12.56 6.87 -10.17
C GLN A 114 11.19 7.52 -10.45
N ASP A 115 10.25 7.45 -9.53
CA ASP A 115 8.93 8.08 -9.65
C ASP A 115 9.07 9.62 -9.74
N ALA A 116 9.93 10.22 -8.91
CA ALA A 116 10.20 11.65 -8.95
C ALA A 116 10.93 12.09 -10.24
N LEU A 117 11.88 11.30 -10.69
CA LEU A 117 12.64 11.57 -11.92
C LEU A 117 11.76 11.49 -13.17
N GLU A 118 10.84 10.50 -13.22
CA GLU A 118 9.90 10.38 -14.33
C GLU A 118 8.93 11.57 -14.38
N GLU A 119 8.38 11.99 -13.24
CA GLU A 119 7.55 13.20 -13.17
C GLU A 119 8.32 14.45 -13.62
N ALA A 120 9.61 14.56 -13.26
CA ALA A 120 10.45 15.66 -13.72
C ALA A 120 10.70 15.60 -15.24
N ARG A 121 10.96 14.41 -15.78
CA ARG A 121 11.18 14.18 -17.22
C ARG A 121 9.97 14.53 -18.07
N LEU A 122 8.76 14.25 -17.57
CA LEU A 122 7.51 14.49 -18.29
C LEU A 122 7.13 15.98 -18.41
N LYS A 123 7.73 16.85 -17.62
CA LYS A 123 7.48 18.31 -17.65
C LYS A 123 5.97 18.62 -17.61
N ASP A 124 5.41 19.19 -18.67
CA ASP A 124 3.99 19.54 -18.76
C ASP A 124 3.04 18.34 -18.95
N ALA A 125 3.59 17.18 -19.32
CA ALA A 125 2.84 15.93 -19.48
C ALA A 125 2.77 15.09 -18.19
N LYS A 126 3.05 15.66 -17.01
CA LYS A 126 3.02 15.00 -15.72
C LYS A 126 1.68 14.30 -15.45
N TYR A 127 1.76 13.12 -14.85
CA TYR A 127 0.57 12.39 -14.38
C TYR A 127 0.09 12.86 -13.01
N GLY A 128 0.91 13.62 -12.28
CA GLY A 128 0.64 14.03 -10.90
C GLY A 128 0.89 12.89 -9.91
N SER A 129 2.02 12.19 -10.07
CA SER A 129 2.44 11.14 -9.14
C SER A 129 2.67 11.70 -7.73
N THR A 130 2.42 10.86 -6.73
CA THR A 130 2.72 11.16 -5.32
C THR A 130 4.22 11.08 -5.01
N LYS A 131 5.05 10.65 -5.95
CA LYS A 131 6.50 10.43 -5.81
C LYS A 131 6.81 9.45 -4.66
N ARG A 132 5.96 8.46 -4.48
CA ARG A 132 6.09 7.42 -3.45
C ARG A 132 6.59 6.09 -4.02
N GLY A 133 6.97 6.05 -5.30
CA GLY A 133 7.51 4.87 -5.95
C GLY A 133 6.46 3.81 -6.31
N ILE A 134 5.17 4.16 -6.31
CA ILE A 134 4.09 3.20 -6.50
C ILE A 134 4.12 2.60 -7.91
N ALA A 135 4.12 3.43 -8.94
CA ALA A 135 4.17 2.95 -10.32
C ALA A 135 5.44 2.14 -10.63
N PRO A 136 6.65 2.59 -10.25
CA PRO A 136 7.86 1.81 -10.47
C PRO A 136 7.85 0.42 -9.81
N VAL A 137 7.40 0.30 -8.56
CA VAL A 137 7.41 -1.00 -7.87
C VAL A 137 6.36 -1.96 -8.41
N TYR A 138 5.17 -1.48 -8.81
CA TYR A 138 4.18 -2.32 -9.48
C TYR A 138 4.68 -2.77 -10.87
N SER A 139 5.30 -1.88 -11.65
CA SER A 139 5.95 -2.23 -12.91
C SER A 139 6.98 -3.34 -12.71
N ASP A 140 7.84 -3.21 -11.72
CA ASP A 140 8.85 -4.21 -11.40
C ASP A 140 8.24 -5.55 -10.98
N LYS A 141 7.14 -5.53 -10.23
CA LYS A 141 6.42 -6.74 -9.85
C LYS A 141 6.00 -7.55 -11.08
N TYR A 142 5.38 -6.88 -12.06
CA TYR A 142 4.94 -7.54 -13.30
C TYR A 142 6.12 -7.93 -14.20
N GLN A 143 7.22 -7.18 -14.17
CA GLN A 143 8.48 -7.54 -14.85
C GLN A 143 9.27 -8.61 -14.09
N LYS A 144 8.84 -9.07 -12.90
CA LYS A 144 9.54 -10.05 -12.04
C LYS A 144 10.90 -9.54 -11.55
N LYS A 145 11.04 -8.24 -11.41
CA LYS A 145 12.27 -7.52 -10.98
C LYS A 145 12.10 -6.86 -9.61
N THR A 146 11.18 -7.35 -8.79
CA THR A 146 10.97 -6.86 -7.42
C THR A 146 11.52 -7.83 -6.38
N ILE A 147 11.62 -7.35 -5.15
CA ILE A 147 12.00 -8.12 -3.97
C ILE A 147 10.77 -8.14 -3.06
N MET A 148 10.44 -9.31 -2.54
CA MET A 148 9.32 -9.52 -1.62
C MET A 148 9.81 -9.46 -0.16
N LEU A 149 8.92 -9.11 0.76
CA LEU A 149 9.28 -9.10 2.19
C LEU A 149 9.76 -10.45 2.70
N GLY A 150 9.21 -11.56 2.18
CA GLY A 150 9.66 -12.91 2.53
C GLY A 150 11.10 -13.22 2.14
N ASP A 151 11.65 -12.53 1.12
CA ASP A 151 13.04 -12.73 0.70
C ASP A 151 14.03 -12.33 1.81
N LEU A 152 13.63 -11.41 2.71
CA LEU A 152 14.44 -10.99 3.86
C LEU A 152 14.78 -12.13 4.84
N PHE A 153 14.04 -13.25 4.81
CA PHE A 153 14.33 -14.42 5.63
C PHE A 153 15.48 -15.29 5.08
N TYR A 154 15.91 -15.04 3.85
CA TYR A 154 16.92 -15.80 3.13
C TYR A 154 18.07 -14.88 2.68
N PRO A 155 19.03 -14.54 3.56
CA PRO A 155 20.04 -13.48 3.31
C PRO A 155 20.80 -13.63 2.00
N ASP A 156 21.32 -14.82 1.69
CA ASP A 156 22.11 -15.06 0.47
C ASP A 156 21.26 -14.87 -0.80
N TYR A 157 20.03 -15.38 -0.78
CA TYR A 157 19.08 -15.20 -1.88
C TYR A 157 18.67 -13.75 -2.02
N PHE A 158 18.38 -13.06 -0.92
CA PHE A 158 18.05 -11.66 -0.90
C PHE A 158 19.16 -10.79 -1.50
N GLU A 159 20.43 -11.02 -1.09
CA GLU A 159 21.56 -10.26 -1.64
C GLU A 159 21.74 -10.53 -3.13
N GLN A 160 21.64 -11.76 -3.57
CA GLN A 160 21.70 -12.11 -5.00
C GLN A 160 20.60 -11.41 -5.80
N ARG A 161 19.36 -11.42 -5.28
CA ARG A 161 18.22 -10.73 -5.89
C ARG A 161 18.44 -9.23 -5.95
N LEU A 162 18.89 -8.62 -4.85
CA LEU A 162 19.14 -7.19 -4.76
C LEU A 162 20.20 -6.74 -5.77
N ARG A 163 21.27 -7.51 -5.96
CA ARG A 163 22.29 -7.21 -6.99
C ARG A 163 21.68 -7.14 -8.39
N GLY A 164 20.93 -8.15 -8.79
CA GLY A 164 20.32 -8.18 -10.13
C GLY A 164 19.24 -7.10 -10.34
N VAL A 165 18.45 -6.81 -9.31
CA VAL A 165 17.45 -5.74 -9.35
C VAL A 165 18.14 -4.38 -9.46
N LEU A 166 19.21 -4.15 -8.66
CA LEU A 166 19.90 -2.88 -8.62
C LEU A 166 20.69 -2.61 -9.91
N GLU A 167 21.30 -3.64 -10.50
CA GLU A 167 21.93 -3.53 -11.82
C GLU A 167 20.94 -2.98 -12.84
N TRP A 168 19.77 -3.59 -12.95
CA TRP A 168 18.70 -3.13 -13.84
C TRP A 168 18.23 -1.72 -13.53
N LYS A 169 18.04 -1.39 -12.23
CA LYS A 169 17.60 -0.06 -11.81
C LYS A 169 18.62 1.02 -12.14
N ASN A 170 19.89 0.74 -11.90
CA ASN A 170 20.97 1.68 -12.18
C ASN A 170 21.10 1.98 -13.67
N LEU A 171 20.87 1.00 -14.56
CA LEU A 171 20.80 1.28 -16.00
C LEU A 171 19.73 2.34 -16.33
N THR A 172 18.55 2.23 -15.70
CA THR A 172 17.48 3.21 -15.91
C THR A 172 17.82 4.56 -15.27
N ILE A 173 18.30 4.56 -14.02
CA ILE A 173 18.65 5.78 -13.26
C ILE A 173 19.74 6.58 -14.00
N GLU A 174 20.79 5.91 -14.45
CA GLU A 174 21.93 6.56 -15.10
C GLU A 174 21.62 6.96 -16.55
N HIS A 175 21.15 6.02 -17.36
CA HIS A 175 21.09 6.25 -18.82
C HIS A 175 19.77 6.86 -19.29
N VAL A 176 18.67 6.68 -18.57
CA VAL A 176 17.38 7.29 -18.91
C VAL A 176 17.22 8.65 -18.23
N TYR A 177 17.58 8.73 -16.95
CA TYR A 177 17.36 9.93 -16.16
C TYR A 177 18.61 10.79 -15.94
N GLY A 178 19.80 10.29 -16.25
CA GLY A 178 21.06 11.01 -16.01
C GLY A 178 21.36 11.25 -14.54
N ALA A 179 20.82 10.41 -13.65
CA ALA A 179 20.98 10.54 -12.21
C ALA A 179 22.06 9.58 -11.67
N THR A 180 22.51 9.81 -10.45
CA THR A 180 23.56 9.01 -9.82
C THR A 180 23.08 7.60 -9.49
N PRO A 181 23.79 6.54 -9.91
CA PRO A 181 23.47 5.16 -9.58
C PRO A 181 23.56 4.89 -8.06
N TYR A 182 22.74 3.95 -7.58
CA TYR A 182 22.77 3.50 -6.20
C TYR A 182 23.90 2.51 -5.96
N ARG A 183 24.55 2.63 -4.81
CA ARG A 183 25.53 1.63 -4.35
C ARG A 183 24.82 0.44 -3.70
N PHE A 184 25.29 -0.74 -3.98
CA PHE A 184 24.73 -1.96 -3.42
C PHE A 184 24.77 -1.99 -1.88
N SER A 185 25.90 -1.55 -1.29
CA SER A 185 26.07 -1.46 0.15
C SER A 185 24.97 -0.64 0.82
N ASP A 186 24.66 0.54 0.25
CA ASP A 186 23.69 1.46 0.84
C ASP A 186 22.27 0.86 0.84
N MET A 187 21.91 0.19 -0.24
CA MET A 187 20.61 -0.48 -0.37
C MET A 187 20.50 -1.73 0.53
N LEU A 188 21.59 -2.44 0.70
CA LEU A 188 21.66 -3.60 1.58
C LEU A 188 21.53 -3.16 3.05
N ASP A 189 22.28 -2.14 3.45
CA ASP A 189 22.26 -1.60 4.83
C ASP A 189 20.89 -1.00 5.17
N TRP A 190 20.28 -0.28 4.22
CA TRP A 190 18.91 0.21 4.36
C TRP A 190 17.92 -0.94 4.57
N ALA A 191 17.98 -1.95 3.72
CA ALA A 191 17.06 -3.09 3.80
C ALA A 191 17.24 -3.92 5.08
N ARG A 192 18.48 -4.09 5.55
CA ARG A 192 18.77 -4.76 6.83
C ARG A 192 18.24 -3.96 8.00
N THR A 193 18.50 -2.64 8.02
CA THR A 193 18.10 -1.76 9.13
C THR A 193 16.59 -1.77 9.35
N TYR A 194 15.80 -1.60 8.28
CA TYR A 194 14.34 -1.55 8.39
C TYR A 194 13.70 -2.95 8.32
N GLY A 195 14.31 -3.87 7.59
CA GLY A 195 13.85 -5.25 7.48
C GLY A 195 13.89 -6.01 8.80
N GLU A 196 14.96 -5.87 9.59
CA GLU A 196 15.04 -6.48 10.92
C GLU A 196 13.96 -5.96 11.88
N LYS A 197 13.67 -4.66 11.86
CA LYS A 197 12.58 -4.07 12.65
C LYS A 197 11.20 -4.62 12.24
N LEU A 198 10.99 -4.87 10.95
CA LEU A 198 9.72 -5.35 10.42
C LEU A 198 9.56 -6.87 10.49
N ARG A 199 10.66 -7.61 10.62
CA ARG A 199 10.69 -9.08 10.60
C ARG A 199 9.63 -9.77 11.48
N PRO A 200 9.38 -9.33 12.74
CA PRO A 200 8.38 -9.95 13.60
C PRO A 200 6.94 -9.88 13.08
N TYR A 201 6.66 -8.97 12.15
CA TYR A 201 5.33 -8.72 11.59
C TYR A 201 5.08 -9.47 10.28
N ILE A 202 6.14 -10.04 9.66
CA ILE A 202 6.04 -10.68 8.33
C ILE A 202 5.55 -12.12 8.48
N CYS A 203 4.49 -12.46 7.75
CA CYS A 203 3.95 -13.82 7.72
C CYS A 203 3.21 -14.14 6.41
N ASP A 204 2.79 -15.39 6.22
CA ASP A 204 1.82 -15.78 5.18
C ASP A 204 0.41 -15.28 5.57
N VAL A 205 0.12 -14.02 5.19
CA VAL A 205 -1.19 -13.40 5.44
C VAL A 205 -2.33 -14.17 4.77
N GLY A 206 -2.09 -14.76 3.61
CA GLY A 206 -3.11 -15.56 2.92
C GLY A 206 -3.50 -16.81 3.71
N LYS A 207 -2.52 -17.51 4.29
CA LYS A 207 -2.77 -18.63 5.22
C LYS A 207 -3.53 -18.15 6.45
N TYR A 208 -3.05 -17.08 7.08
CA TYR A 208 -3.71 -16.47 8.25
C TYR A 208 -5.19 -16.16 8.00
N LEU A 209 -5.50 -15.49 6.87
CA LEU A 209 -6.88 -15.15 6.51
C LEU A 209 -7.75 -16.39 6.29
N ARG A 210 -7.24 -17.40 5.58
CA ARG A 210 -7.99 -18.65 5.35
C ARG A 210 -8.30 -19.39 6.66
N GLU A 211 -7.36 -19.44 7.58
CA GLU A 211 -7.56 -20.04 8.91
C GLU A 211 -8.55 -19.24 9.75
N ALA A 212 -8.43 -17.92 9.79
CA ALA A 212 -9.35 -17.04 10.48
C ALA A 212 -10.80 -17.16 9.94
N GLN A 213 -10.97 -17.21 8.62
CA GLN A 213 -12.29 -17.40 8.01
C GLN A 213 -12.89 -18.76 8.35
N ARG A 214 -12.09 -19.83 8.36
CA ARG A 214 -12.56 -21.16 8.83
C ARG A 214 -13.00 -21.15 10.29
N ALA A 215 -12.36 -20.31 11.11
CA ALA A 215 -12.72 -20.06 12.50
C ALA A 215 -13.93 -19.13 12.68
N GLY A 216 -14.58 -18.70 11.59
CA GLY A 216 -15.76 -17.84 11.63
C GLY A 216 -15.47 -16.35 11.85
N LYS A 217 -14.23 -15.92 11.72
CA LYS A 217 -13.84 -14.51 11.90
C LYS A 217 -14.41 -13.62 10.80
N ARG A 218 -14.79 -12.39 11.18
CA ARG A 218 -15.31 -11.36 10.28
C ARG A 218 -14.16 -10.53 9.73
N VAL A 219 -14.14 -10.32 8.41
CA VAL A 219 -13.06 -9.63 7.71
C VAL A 219 -13.58 -8.37 7.02
N LEU A 220 -12.94 -7.25 7.29
CA LEU A 220 -13.16 -5.96 6.63
C LEU A 220 -12.00 -5.67 5.69
N PHE A 221 -12.29 -5.55 4.40
CA PHE A 221 -11.32 -5.18 3.36
C PHE A 221 -11.34 -3.67 3.16
N GLU A 222 -10.22 -3.02 3.41
CA GLU A 222 -10.04 -1.58 3.29
C GLU A 222 -9.33 -1.22 1.98
N ALA A 223 -10.06 -0.58 1.06
CA ALA A 223 -9.48 0.00 -0.13
C ALA A 223 -8.83 1.36 0.14
N GLN A 224 -7.83 1.69 -0.67
CA GLN A 224 -7.38 3.07 -0.82
C GLN A 224 -7.74 3.61 -2.20
N LEU A 225 -7.72 4.94 -2.37
CA LEU A 225 -8.17 5.62 -3.59
C LEU A 225 -9.64 5.32 -3.92
N GLY A 226 -10.06 5.54 -5.16
CA GLY A 226 -11.41 5.29 -5.62
C GLY A 226 -11.43 4.61 -6.98
N ALA A 227 -12.60 4.12 -7.39
CA ALA A 227 -12.79 3.31 -8.60
C ALA A 227 -12.30 4.00 -9.89
N LEU A 228 -12.40 5.34 -9.98
CA LEU A 228 -11.90 6.10 -11.12
C LEU A 228 -10.37 6.07 -11.26
N ARG A 229 -9.68 5.60 -10.21
CA ARG A 229 -8.22 5.42 -10.19
C ARG A 229 -7.79 3.98 -10.43
N ASP A 230 -8.72 3.06 -10.69
CA ASP A 230 -8.40 1.67 -11.01
C ASP A 230 -7.55 1.58 -12.27
N ILE A 231 -6.56 0.67 -12.28
CA ILE A 231 -5.63 0.54 -13.41
C ILE A 231 -6.33 0.05 -14.67
N ASP A 232 -7.35 -0.81 -14.53
CA ASP A 232 -8.05 -1.43 -15.65
C ASP A 232 -9.36 -0.71 -16.00
N PHE A 233 -10.09 -0.22 -15.00
CA PHE A 233 -11.43 0.36 -15.14
C PHE A 233 -11.49 1.87 -14.96
N GLY A 234 -10.38 2.48 -14.52
CA GLY A 234 -10.31 3.91 -14.24
C GLY A 234 -10.08 4.79 -15.46
N ILE A 235 -9.84 6.06 -15.23
CA ILE A 235 -9.62 7.06 -16.29
C ILE A 235 -8.13 7.08 -16.67
N TYR A 236 -7.72 6.12 -17.47
CA TYR A 236 -6.34 5.99 -17.94
C TYR A 236 -5.90 7.21 -18.79
N PRO A 237 -4.68 7.76 -18.64
CA PRO A 237 -3.56 7.30 -17.80
C PRO A 237 -3.56 7.90 -16.38
N TYR A 238 -4.59 8.60 -15.95
CA TYR A 238 -4.69 9.26 -14.64
C TYR A 238 -5.14 8.28 -13.54
N THR A 239 -4.71 7.04 -13.63
CA THR A 239 -5.00 5.95 -12.71
C THR A 239 -3.91 5.79 -11.64
N SER A 240 -4.14 4.95 -10.65
CA SER A 240 -3.10 4.33 -9.84
C SER A 240 -2.60 3.07 -10.56
N SER A 241 -1.46 2.53 -10.12
CA SER A 241 -0.95 1.26 -10.65
C SER A 241 -1.52 0.04 -9.93
N SER A 242 -2.61 0.20 -9.21
CA SER A 242 -3.27 -0.86 -8.43
C SER A 242 -4.78 -0.87 -8.69
N SER A 243 -5.44 -1.94 -8.25
CA SER A 243 -6.89 -2.10 -8.42
C SER A 243 -7.64 -1.86 -7.10
N PRO A 244 -8.31 -0.70 -6.91
CA PRO A 244 -9.11 -0.39 -5.74
C PRO A 244 -10.53 -0.98 -5.74
N VAL A 245 -10.96 -1.63 -6.82
CA VAL A 245 -12.29 -2.22 -6.90
C VAL A 245 -12.46 -3.40 -5.95
N ALA A 246 -13.68 -3.60 -5.44
CA ALA A 246 -13.97 -4.64 -4.45
C ALA A 246 -13.64 -6.05 -4.92
N ALA A 247 -13.82 -6.33 -6.21
CA ALA A 247 -13.52 -7.65 -6.79
C ALA A 247 -12.03 -8.06 -6.62
N TYR A 248 -11.11 -7.10 -6.53
CA TYR A 248 -9.69 -7.37 -6.30
C TYR A 248 -9.36 -7.61 -4.81
N ALA A 249 -10.23 -7.23 -3.90
CA ALA A 249 -9.94 -7.28 -2.45
C ALA A 249 -9.50 -8.67 -1.97
N PRO A 250 -10.18 -9.77 -2.27
CA PRO A 250 -9.73 -11.11 -1.90
C PRO A 250 -8.37 -11.50 -2.52
N VAL A 251 -8.13 -11.11 -3.76
CA VAL A 251 -6.88 -11.40 -4.47
C VAL A 251 -5.72 -10.65 -3.84
N GLY A 252 -5.87 -9.34 -3.65
CA GLY A 252 -4.85 -8.49 -3.06
C GLY A 252 -4.58 -8.77 -1.58
N ALA A 253 -5.55 -9.34 -0.86
CA ALA A 253 -5.38 -9.81 0.50
C ALA A 253 -4.70 -11.19 0.63
N GLY A 254 -4.54 -11.94 -0.49
CA GLY A 254 -3.95 -13.27 -0.48
C GLY A 254 -4.92 -14.43 -0.23
N ALA A 255 -6.22 -14.17 -0.31
CA ALA A 255 -7.28 -15.17 -0.14
C ALA A 255 -8.30 -15.13 -1.30
N PRO A 256 -7.88 -15.44 -2.56
CA PRO A 256 -8.68 -15.21 -3.77
C PRO A 256 -10.00 -15.98 -3.83
N GLY A 257 -10.18 -17.01 -3.00
CA GLY A 257 -11.43 -17.76 -2.90
C GLY A 257 -12.46 -17.15 -1.94
N THR A 258 -12.14 -16.03 -1.28
CA THR A 258 -13.05 -15.38 -0.33
C THR A 258 -14.21 -14.73 -1.07
N LYS A 259 -15.44 -15.07 -0.68
CA LYS A 259 -16.64 -14.39 -1.15
C LYS A 259 -16.87 -13.14 -0.26
N LEU A 260 -17.12 -12.01 -0.90
CA LEU A 260 -17.61 -10.82 -0.22
C LEU A 260 -19.13 -10.94 -0.03
N ASP A 261 -19.58 -10.78 1.21
CA ASP A 261 -21.02 -10.79 1.55
C ASP A 261 -21.61 -9.40 1.37
N GLU A 262 -20.79 -8.35 1.55
CA GLU A 262 -21.21 -6.96 1.45
C GLU A 262 -20.10 -6.10 0.82
N VAL A 263 -20.52 -5.08 0.07
CA VAL A 263 -19.62 -4.03 -0.44
C VAL A 263 -20.22 -2.66 -0.14
N ILE A 264 -19.47 -1.86 0.62
CA ILE A 264 -19.85 -0.50 0.99
C ILE A 264 -19.08 0.47 0.10
N GLY A 265 -19.79 1.18 -0.77
CA GLY A 265 -19.26 2.26 -1.58
C GLY A 265 -19.29 3.59 -0.84
N VAL A 266 -18.13 4.22 -0.64
CA VAL A 266 -18.03 5.56 -0.03
C VAL A 266 -17.94 6.59 -1.13
N VAL A 267 -18.78 7.62 -1.05
CA VAL A 267 -18.83 8.72 -2.02
C VAL A 267 -18.93 10.05 -1.28
N LYS A 268 -18.32 11.09 -1.82
CA LYS A 268 -18.57 12.45 -1.38
C LYS A 268 -19.77 13.05 -2.12
N ALA A 269 -20.50 13.93 -1.46
CA ALA A 269 -21.57 14.73 -2.10
C ALA A 269 -21.04 15.66 -3.21
N TYR A 270 -19.72 15.87 -3.26
CA TYR A 270 -19.02 16.67 -4.28
C TYR A 270 -17.67 16.01 -4.62
N SER A 271 -17.22 16.13 -5.86
CA SER A 271 -15.92 15.62 -6.28
C SER A 271 -14.79 16.48 -5.74
N THR A 272 -13.76 15.80 -5.17
CA THR A 272 -12.48 16.42 -4.84
C THR A 272 -11.37 15.63 -5.47
N LEU A 273 -10.39 16.34 -6.03
CA LEU A 273 -9.08 15.79 -6.34
C LEU A 273 -8.12 16.28 -5.27
N SER A 274 -7.20 15.43 -4.85
CA SER A 274 -6.11 15.86 -3.96
C SER A 274 -5.35 17.01 -4.61
N LEU A 275 -4.87 17.98 -3.80
CA LEU A 275 -4.16 19.18 -4.29
C LEU A 275 -2.95 18.84 -5.18
N ILE A 276 -2.33 17.68 -5.00
CA ILE A 276 -1.23 17.20 -5.87
C ILE A 276 -1.71 16.74 -7.25
N HIS A 277 -3.01 16.63 -7.47
CA HIS A 277 -3.64 16.19 -8.72
C HIS A 277 -4.50 17.29 -9.36
N ILE A 278 -4.31 18.56 -9.02
CA ILE A 278 -4.97 19.66 -9.70
C ILE A 278 -4.38 19.75 -11.11
N SER A 279 -5.04 19.05 -12.04
CA SER A 279 -4.96 19.35 -13.44
C SER A 279 -5.94 20.48 -13.72
N GLU A 280 -5.54 21.44 -14.54
CA GLU A 280 -6.41 22.53 -14.94
C GLU A 280 -7.78 22.01 -15.45
N PRO A 281 -8.90 22.71 -15.15
CA PRO A 281 -10.24 22.29 -15.55
C PRO A 281 -10.41 22.00 -17.04
N THR A 282 -9.56 22.58 -17.88
CA THR A 282 -9.52 22.36 -19.33
C THR A 282 -9.08 20.96 -19.77
N ARG A 283 -8.37 20.20 -18.93
CA ARG A 283 -7.94 18.81 -19.24
C ARG A 283 -9.04 17.77 -19.01
N LEU A 284 -10.08 18.09 -18.27
CA LEU A 284 -11.25 17.22 -18.03
C LEU A 284 -12.31 17.31 -19.15
N ARG A 285 -12.10 18.14 -20.16
CA ARG A 285 -13.06 18.33 -21.29
C ARG A 285 -12.68 17.64 -22.59
N ARG A 286 -11.71 16.70 -22.56
CA ARG A 286 -11.36 15.92 -23.75
C ARG A 286 -11.62 14.44 -23.53
#